data_6f3a61456a4b2517fe2dcae385c8dbc9
#
_entry.id   6f3a61456a4b2517fe2dcae385c8dbc9
#
_cell.length_a   1.000
_cell.length_b   1.000
_cell.length_c   1.000
_cell.angle_alpha   90.00
_cell.angle_beta   90.00
_cell.angle_gamma   90.00
#
_symmetry.space_group_name_H-M   'P 1'
#
loop_
_entity.id
_entity.type
_entity.pdbx_description
1 polymer ?
#
loop_
_entity_poly.entity_id
_entity_poly.type
_entity_poly.pdbx_seq_one_letter_code
_entity_poly.pdbx_strand_id
1 'polypeptide(L)'
;MSAQPNESTPAVELLRRSFELFNRGDIDTCADLLTPDFVANIAGAPEPSVGRDPWKQNALMFREAFPDFRAEIEDIFGVGDRVAVRLTFRGTHRGAFFGMPATGRAVVFSSVEIYRVAGDYIAEEWVSPDVMSLMSQLGASGG
;
A
#
# COMPACT_ATOMS: atom_id res chain seq x y z
N MET A 1 7.82 -27.72 16.84
CA MET A 1 8.57 -26.93 15.86
C MET A 1 7.84 -25.63 15.59
N SER A 2 8.55 -24.54 15.59
CA SER A 2 7.94 -23.25 15.35
C SER A 2 7.62 -23.06 13.87
N ALA A 3 6.55 -22.31 13.58
CA ALA A 3 6.20 -21.95 12.21
C ALA A 3 7.29 -21.09 11.59
N GLN A 4 7.47 -21.21 10.29
CA GLN A 4 8.38 -20.35 9.54
C GLN A 4 7.73 -18.97 9.38
N PRO A 5 8.49 -17.86 9.52
CA PRO A 5 7.92 -16.52 9.35
C PRO A 5 7.30 -16.29 7.97
N ASN A 6 7.81 -16.96 6.93
CA ASN A 6 7.30 -16.84 5.57
C ASN A 6 6.28 -17.93 5.21
N GLU A 7 5.87 -18.72 6.20
CA GLU A 7 4.87 -19.77 5.97
C GLU A 7 3.51 -19.16 5.71
N SER A 8 2.81 -19.73 4.72
CA SER A 8 1.49 -19.25 4.33
C SER A 8 0.47 -19.48 5.45
N THR A 9 -0.24 -18.44 5.83
CA THR A 9 -1.33 -18.49 6.81
C THR A 9 -2.56 -17.82 6.19
N PRO A 10 -3.77 -18.01 6.74
CA PRO A 10 -4.94 -17.30 6.23
C PRO A 10 -4.77 -15.79 6.19
N ALA A 11 -4.11 -15.21 7.22
CA ALA A 11 -3.86 -13.77 7.24
C ALA A 11 -2.90 -13.36 6.12
N VAL A 12 -1.83 -14.11 5.90
CA VAL A 12 -0.88 -13.85 4.81
C VAL A 12 -1.57 -13.95 3.45
N GLU A 13 -2.41 -14.98 3.26
CA GLU A 13 -3.12 -15.16 1.99
C GLU A 13 -4.12 -14.04 1.74
N LEU A 14 -4.77 -13.52 2.77
CA LEU A 14 -5.65 -12.37 2.65
C LEU A 14 -4.89 -11.16 2.11
N LEU A 15 -3.70 -10.88 2.65
CA LEU A 15 -2.87 -9.78 2.17
C LEU A 15 -2.38 -10.01 0.75
N ARG A 16 -1.96 -11.23 0.39
CA ARG A 16 -1.56 -11.54 -0.99
C ARG A 16 -2.70 -11.26 -1.96
N ARG A 17 -3.92 -11.68 -1.61
CA ARG A 17 -5.10 -11.43 -2.43
C ARG A 17 -5.36 -9.94 -2.59
N SER A 18 -5.25 -9.19 -1.50
CA SER A 18 -5.43 -7.73 -1.53
C SER A 18 -4.48 -7.08 -2.53
N PHE A 19 -3.19 -7.44 -2.50
CA PHE A 19 -2.21 -6.89 -3.43
C PHE A 19 -2.45 -7.33 -4.87
N GLU A 20 -2.91 -8.56 -5.10
CA GLU A 20 -3.30 -9.01 -6.44
C GLU A 20 -4.42 -8.15 -7.02
N LEU A 21 -5.46 -7.91 -6.22
CA LEU A 21 -6.59 -7.06 -6.62
C LEU A 21 -6.13 -5.63 -6.87
N PHE A 22 -5.29 -5.11 -6.00
CA PHE A 22 -4.72 -3.77 -6.15
C PHE A 22 -3.95 -3.66 -7.47
N ASN A 23 -3.11 -4.64 -7.80
CA ASN A 23 -2.32 -4.63 -9.02
C ASN A 23 -3.18 -4.73 -10.29
N ARG A 24 -4.37 -5.33 -10.20
CA ARG A 24 -5.34 -5.35 -11.29
C ARG A 24 -6.12 -4.05 -11.43
N GLY A 25 -5.99 -3.14 -10.45
CA GLY A 25 -6.79 -1.92 -10.41
C GLY A 25 -8.19 -2.12 -9.87
N ASP A 26 -8.48 -3.27 -9.28
CA ASP A 26 -9.80 -3.57 -8.70
C ASP A 26 -9.88 -3.02 -7.27
N ILE A 27 -9.90 -1.70 -7.18
CA ILE A 27 -9.84 -0.99 -5.90
C ILE A 27 -11.12 -1.21 -5.08
N ASP A 28 -12.26 -1.34 -5.74
CA ASP A 28 -13.52 -1.57 -5.03
C ASP A 28 -13.49 -2.90 -4.27
N THR A 29 -13.03 -3.97 -4.91
CA THR A 29 -12.93 -5.28 -4.25
C THR A 29 -11.87 -5.27 -3.17
N CYS A 30 -10.74 -4.54 -3.38
CA CYS A 30 -9.76 -4.33 -2.31
C CYS A 30 -10.40 -3.69 -1.09
N ALA A 31 -11.19 -2.63 -1.29
CA ALA A 31 -11.85 -1.92 -0.19
C ALA A 31 -12.83 -2.84 0.56
N ASP A 32 -13.46 -3.78 -0.14
CA ASP A 32 -14.37 -4.75 0.48
C ASP A 32 -13.65 -5.73 1.42
N LEU A 33 -12.33 -5.88 1.28
CA LEU A 33 -11.53 -6.71 2.18
C LEU A 33 -11.18 -5.98 3.48
N LEU A 34 -11.46 -4.69 3.59
CA LEU A 34 -11.21 -3.91 4.80
C LEU A 34 -12.44 -3.94 5.70
N THR A 35 -12.22 -3.82 7.02
CA THR A 35 -13.35 -3.62 7.92
C THR A 35 -13.99 -2.25 7.67
N PRO A 36 -15.29 -2.07 7.99
CA PRO A 36 -15.92 -0.75 7.82
C PRO A 36 -15.23 0.38 8.58
N ASP A 37 -14.61 0.08 9.71
CA ASP A 37 -13.90 1.03 10.56
C ASP A 37 -12.37 0.90 10.40
N PHE A 38 -11.92 0.44 9.25
CA PHE A 38 -10.50 0.28 8.94
C PHE A 38 -9.69 1.52 9.30
N VAL A 39 -8.51 1.31 9.90
CA VAL A 39 -7.62 2.40 10.32
C VAL A 39 -6.33 2.34 9.52
N ALA A 40 -5.97 3.45 8.90
CA ALA A 40 -4.71 3.59 8.18
C ALA A 40 -3.79 4.55 8.92
N ASN A 41 -2.63 4.05 9.32
CA ASN A 41 -1.58 4.83 9.96
C ASN A 41 -0.45 5.02 8.94
N ILE A 42 -0.34 6.23 8.40
CA ILE A 42 0.63 6.54 7.35
C ILE A 42 1.76 7.34 7.95
N ALA A 43 3.00 6.87 7.78
CA ALA A 43 4.17 7.58 8.28
C ALA A 43 4.20 9.00 7.72
N GLY A 44 4.35 9.98 8.59
CA GLY A 44 4.35 11.40 8.24
C GLY A 44 3.00 12.07 8.30
N ALA A 45 1.90 11.33 8.32
CA ALA A 45 0.57 11.91 8.48
C ALA A 45 0.32 12.26 9.96
N PRO A 46 -0.29 13.41 10.25
CA PRO A 46 -0.50 13.84 11.65
C PRO A 46 -1.50 12.97 12.40
N GLU A 47 -2.46 12.37 11.69
CA GLU A 47 -3.51 11.56 12.30
C GLU A 47 -3.83 10.35 11.43
N PRO A 48 -4.28 9.24 12.04
CA PRO A 48 -4.76 8.10 11.26
C PRO A 48 -6.03 8.47 10.49
N SER A 49 -6.24 7.84 9.34
CA SER A 49 -7.52 7.94 8.66
C SER A 49 -8.37 6.73 9.02
N VAL A 50 -9.69 6.92 9.08
CA VAL A 50 -10.63 5.89 9.50
C VAL A 50 -11.67 5.66 8.41
N GLY A 51 -11.94 4.40 8.10
CA GLY A 51 -12.94 3.98 7.15
C GLY A 51 -12.37 3.56 5.82
N ARG A 52 -13.22 2.94 5.01
CA ARG A 52 -12.86 2.45 3.68
C ARG A 52 -12.68 3.58 2.67
N ASP A 53 -13.50 4.63 2.77
CA ASP A 53 -13.53 5.68 1.76
C ASP A 53 -12.22 6.47 1.68
N PRO A 54 -11.60 6.91 2.78
CA PRO A 54 -10.30 7.58 2.68
C PRO A 54 -9.21 6.69 2.06
N TRP A 55 -9.20 5.40 2.42
CA TRP A 55 -8.26 4.47 1.83
C TRP A 55 -8.47 4.35 0.31
N LYS A 56 -9.73 4.20 -0.09
CA LYS A 56 -10.10 4.05 -1.50
C LYS A 56 -9.73 5.30 -2.29
N GLN A 57 -10.02 6.49 -1.75
CA GLN A 57 -9.66 7.75 -2.41
C GLN A 57 -8.16 7.88 -2.59
N ASN A 58 -7.39 7.49 -1.57
CA ASN A 58 -5.93 7.53 -1.66
C ASN A 58 -5.40 6.57 -2.72
N ALA A 59 -5.94 5.35 -2.79
CA ALA A 59 -5.56 4.37 -3.80
C ALA A 59 -5.88 4.88 -5.21
N LEU A 60 -7.04 5.48 -5.40
CA LEU A 60 -7.44 6.04 -6.69
C LEU A 60 -6.56 7.23 -7.09
N MET A 61 -6.15 8.06 -6.13
CA MET A 61 -5.25 9.18 -6.37
C MET A 61 -3.90 8.68 -6.91
N PHE A 62 -3.34 7.64 -6.30
CA PHE A 62 -2.09 7.05 -6.80
C PHE A 62 -2.27 6.47 -8.20
N ARG A 63 -3.40 5.83 -8.47
CA ARG A 63 -3.68 5.25 -9.78
C ARG A 63 -3.88 6.32 -10.86
N GLU A 64 -4.42 7.46 -10.49
CA GLU A 64 -4.55 8.58 -11.43
C GLU A 64 -3.18 9.19 -11.76
N ALA A 65 -2.35 9.36 -10.75
CA ALA A 65 -0.99 9.88 -10.95
C ALA A 65 -0.06 8.86 -11.64
N PHE A 66 -0.23 7.59 -11.32
CA PHE A 66 0.58 6.49 -11.86
C PHE A 66 -0.36 5.38 -12.34
N PRO A 67 -0.88 5.47 -13.58
CA PRO A 67 -1.87 4.50 -14.07
C PRO A 67 -1.38 3.05 -14.08
N ASP A 68 -0.07 2.85 -14.21
CA ASP A 68 0.58 1.54 -14.18
C ASP A 68 1.14 1.18 -12.80
N PHE A 69 0.66 1.83 -11.75
CA PHE A 69 1.15 1.61 -10.38
C PHE A 69 1.03 0.15 -9.97
N ARG A 70 2.13 -0.41 -9.48
CA ARG A 70 2.22 -1.82 -9.15
C ARG A 70 3.00 -2.02 -7.86
N ALA A 71 2.49 -2.89 -7.01
CA ALA A 71 3.14 -3.31 -5.77
C ALA A 71 3.74 -4.71 -5.99
N GLU A 72 5.05 -4.83 -5.78
CA GLU A 72 5.74 -6.11 -5.81
C GLU A 72 6.09 -6.52 -4.38
N ILE A 73 5.64 -7.69 -3.96
CA ILE A 73 5.93 -8.21 -2.61
C ILE A 73 7.34 -8.79 -2.61
N GLU A 74 8.24 -8.21 -1.81
CA GLU A 74 9.60 -8.71 -1.62
C GLU A 74 9.65 -9.71 -0.49
N ASP A 75 9.00 -9.40 0.63
CA ASP A 75 8.85 -10.29 1.79
C ASP A 75 7.44 -10.17 2.32
N ILE A 76 6.88 -11.28 2.78
CA ILE A 76 5.61 -11.29 3.49
C ILE A 76 5.61 -12.43 4.49
N PHE A 77 5.23 -12.13 5.73
CA PHE A 77 5.12 -13.15 6.78
C PHE A 77 4.16 -12.68 7.85
N GLY A 78 3.64 -13.62 8.62
CA GLY A 78 2.64 -13.31 9.63
C GLY A 78 2.89 -14.01 10.95
N VAL A 79 2.45 -13.36 12.03
CA VAL A 79 2.44 -13.93 13.38
C VAL A 79 1.10 -13.54 14.01
N GLY A 80 0.28 -14.54 14.35
CA GLY A 80 -1.05 -14.28 14.89
C GLY A 80 -1.89 -13.47 13.91
N ASP A 81 -2.43 -12.35 14.37
CA ASP A 81 -3.27 -11.45 13.56
C ASP A 81 -2.47 -10.38 12.81
N ARG A 82 -1.15 -10.43 12.86
CA ARG A 82 -0.27 -9.42 12.24
C ARG A 82 0.47 -10.00 11.05
N VAL A 83 0.54 -9.19 9.98
CA VAL A 83 1.26 -9.54 8.76
C VAL A 83 2.23 -8.41 8.42
N ALA A 84 3.49 -8.75 8.22
CA ALA A 84 4.52 -7.80 7.78
C ALA A 84 4.76 -7.98 6.29
N VAL A 85 4.86 -6.88 5.55
CA VAL A 85 5.06 -6.89 4.11
C VAL A 85 6.13 -5.86 3.75
N ARG A 86 7.13 -6.28 3.00
CA ARG A 86 8.10 -5.37 2.40
C ARG A 86 7.83 -5.32 0.90
N LEU A 87 7.67 -4.12 0.38
CA LEU A 87 7.19 -3.90 -0.98
C LEU A 87 8.15 -3.04 -1.79
N THR A 88 8.14 -3.27 -3.10
CA THR A 88 8.66 -2.34 -4.10
C THR A 88 7.49 -1.83 -4.91
N PHE A 89 7.31 -0.52 -4.94
CA PHE A 89 6.32 0.13 -5.80
C PHE A 89 6.98 0.62 -7.07
N ARG A 90 6.27 0.46 -8.19
CA ARG A 90 6.72 0.94 -9.51
C ARG A 90 5.57 1.66 -10.20
N GLY A 91 5.91 2.67 -10.98
CA GLY A 91 4.91 3.36 -11.78
C GLY A 91 5.55 4.41 -12.66
N THR A 92 4.75 4.97 -13.57
CA THR A 92 5.15 6.06 -14.44
C THR A 92 4.27 7.26 -14.16
N HIS A 93 4.90 8.40 -13.90
CA HIS A 93 4.20 9.64 -13.51
C HIS A 93 3.51 10.26 -14.73
N ARG A 94 2.23 9.95 -14.92
CA ARG A 94 1.45 10.39 -16.08
C ARG A 94 0.28 11.30 -15.74
N GLY A 95 0.02 11.51 -14.45
CA GLY A 95 -1.01 12.41 -13.95
C GLY A 95 -0.48 13.28 -12.85
N ALA A 96 -1.18 14.35 -12.52
CA ALA A 96 -0.74 15.25 -11.44
C ALA A 96 -0.64 14.50 -10.11
N PHE A 97 0.40 14.80 -9.34
CA PHE A 97 0.65 14.20 -8.04
C PHE A 97 1.02 15.29 -7.06
N PHE A 98 0.15 15.53 -6.06
CA PHE A 98 0.33 16.60 -5.08
C PHE A 98 0.68 17.95 -5.74
N GLY A 99 -0.08 18.30 -6.76
CA GLY A 99 0.12 19.57 -7.47
C GLY A 99 1.25 19.57 -8.49
N MET A 100 2.06 18.50 -8.57
CA MET A 100 3.09 18.40 -9.58
C MET A 100 2.50 17.88 -10.90
N PRO A 101 2.69 18.59 -12.02
CA PRO A 101 2.30 18.08 -13.32
C PRO A 101 3.03 16.79 -13.67
N ALA A 102 2.42 15.99 -14.53
CA ALA A 102 3.02 14.75 -15.01
C ALA A 102 4.41 14.99 -15.62
N THR A 103 5.37 14.19 -15.17
CA THR A 103 6.76 14.28 -15.63
C THR A 103 7.11 13.23 -16.68
N GLY A 104 6.29 12.17 -16.80
CA GLY A 104 6.60 11.01 -17.63
C GLY A 104 7.70 10.12 -17.08
N ARG A 105 8.20 10.41 -15.87
CA ARG A 105 9.30 9.65 -15.28
C ARG A 105 8.82 8.34 -14.70
N ALA A 106 9.61 7.28 -14.88
CA ALA A 106 9.41 6.03 -14.18
C ALA A 106 9.99 6.17 -12.77
N VAL A 107 9.25 5.66 -11.77
CA VAL A 107 9.67 5.71 -10.37
C VAL A 107 9.67 4.30 -9.77
N VAL A 108 10.58 4.10 -8.83
CA VAL A 108 10.69 2.86 -8.05
C VAL A 108 10.97 3.27 -6.61
N PHE A 109 10.13 2.86 -5.68
CA PHE A 109 10.37 3.16 -4.26
C PHE A 109 9.85 2.03 -3.38
N SER A 110 10.39 1.93 -2.18
CA SER A 110 10.07 0.86 -1.26
C SER A 110 9.03 1.29 -0.23
N SER A 111 8.42 0.30 0.40
CA SER A 111 7.56 0.51 1.56
C SER A 111 7.68 -0.68 2.49
N VAL A 112 7.60 -0.43 3.79
CA VAL A 112 7.46 -1.48 4.80
C VAL A 112 6.13 -1.26 5.48
N GLU A 113 5.32 -2.31 5.52
CA GLU A 113 3.94 -2.22 5.98
C GLU A 113 3.64 -3.34 6.96
N ILE A 114 2.81 -3.04 7.94
CA ILE A 114 2.28 -4.03 8.88
C ILE A 114 0.77 -3.92 8.85
N TYR A 115 0.10 -5.07 8.88
CA TYR A 115 -1.35 -5.16 8.84
C TYR A 115 -1.87 -5.95 10.02
N ARG A 116 -3.02 -5.55 10.54
CA ARG A 116 -3.76 -6.34 11.52
C ARG A 116 -5.02 -6.91 10.84
N VAL A 117 -5.20 -8.20 10.98
CA VAL A 117 -6.32 -8.93 10.39
C VAL A 117 -7.33 -9.26 11.49
N ALA A 118 -8.60 -9.07 11.20
CA ALA A 118 -9.70 -9.41 12.10
C ALA A 118 -10.66 -10.32 11.34
N GLY A 119 -10.65 -11.62 11.65
CA GLY A 119 -11.43 -12.60 10.91
C GLY A 119 -10.95 -12.68 9.46
N ASP A 120 -11.87 -12.46 8.53
CA ASP A 120 -11.59 -12.50 7.10
C ASP A 120 -11.32 -11.12 6.50
N TYR A 121 -11.06 -10.11 7.35
CA TYR A 121 -10.92 -8.71 6.93
C TYR A 121 -9.63 -8.08 7.46
N ILE A 122 -9.15 -7.10 6.73
CA ILE A 122 -8.02 -6.28 7.17
C ILE A 122 -8.57 -5.12 7.97
N ALA A 123 -8.14 -4.98 9.23
CA ALA A 123 -8.70 -4.01 10.16
C ALA A 123 -7.84 -2.76 10.34
N GLU A 124 -6.54 -2.88 10.13
CA GLU A 124 -5.62 -1.76 10.36
C GLU A 124 -4.34 -1.96 9.55
N GLU A 125 -3.75 -0.86 9.13
CA GLU A 125 -2.45 -0.87 8.47
C GLU A 125 -1.53 0.19 9.07
N TRP A 126 -0.24 -0.10 9.07
CA TRP A 126 0.84 0.86 9.34
C TRP A 126 1.72 0.83 8.11
N VAL A 127 1.83 1.96 7.41
CA VAL A 127 2.56 2.02 6.14
C VAL A 127 3.65 3.08 6.21
N SER A 128 4.83 2.70 5.74
CA SER A 128 6.02 3.57 5.75
C SER A 128 6.66 3.58 4.37
N PRO A 129 6.01 4.23 3.38
CA PRO A 129 6.60 4.34 2.05
C PRO A 129 7.77 5.32 2.06
N ASP A 130 8.77 5.07 1.21
CA ASP A 130 9.91 5.95 1.05
C ASP A 130 9.52 7.15 0.18
N VAL A 131 8.79 8.08 0.76
CA VAL A 131 8.28 9.26 0.06
C VAL A 131 9.40 10.17 -0.39
N MET A 132 10.49 10.27 0.40
CA MET A 132 11.63 11.10 0.01
C MET A 132 12.26 10.62 -1.30
N SER A 133 12.43 9.30 -1.45
CA SER A 133 12.94 8.74 -2.68
C SER A 133 12.00 9.01 -3.84
N LEU A 134 10.69 8.81 -3.64
CA LEU A 134 9.69 9.09 -4.67
C LEU A 134 9.77 10.55 -5.12
N MET A 135 9.75 11.48 -4.19
CA MET A 135 9.78 12.91 -4.52
C MET A 135 11.09 13.31 -5.20
N SER A 136 12.20 12.74 -4.78
CA SER A 136 13.49 12.97 -5.43
C SER A 136 13.50 12.51 -6.88
N GLN A 137 12.94 11.34 -7.15
CA GLN A 137 12.83 10.79 -8.50
C GLN A 137 11.93 11.65 -9.40
N LEU A 138 10.94 12.29 -8.82
CA LEU A 138 10.05 13.21 -9.55
C LEU A 138 10.66 14.61 -9.74
N GLY A 139 11.85 14.85 -9.18
CA GLY A 139 12.51 16.14 -9.30
C GLY A 139 12.02 17.19 -8.33
N ALA A 140 11.31 16.79 -7.28
CA ALA A 140 10.76 17.70 -6.27
C ALA A 140 11.71 17.95 -5.11
N SER A 141 12.88 17.33 -5.10
CA SER A 141 13.91 17.66 -4.11
C SER A 141 14.32 19.10 -4.35
N GLY A 142 13.98 20.00 -3.49
CA GLY A 142 14.22 21.44 -3.59
C GLY A 142 15.63 21.82 -3.98
N GLY A 143 16.06 21.16 -4.95
CA GLY A 143 17.37 21.30 -5.54
C GLY A 143 17.69 22.30 -6.32
#